data_e4c91936fab43edb3334a22e04236638
#
_entry.id   e4c91936fab43edb3334a22e04236638
#
_cell.length_a   1.000
_cell.length_b   1.000
_cell.length_c   1.000
_cell.angle_alpha   90.00
_cell.angle_beta   90.00
_cell.angle_gamma   90.00
#
_symmetry.space_group_name_H-M   'P 1'
#
loop_
_entity.id
_entity.type
_entity.pdbx_description
1 polymer ?
#
loop_
_entity_poly.entity_id
_entity_poly.type
_entity_poly.pdbx_seq_one_letter_code
_entity_poly.pdbx_strand_id
1 'polypeptide(L)'
;MKKNILIIHYNTPYLTECLVRSINLFVEDAVIYIFDNSTDRPFTAEFDNVTVFDNTKGEIIDFYKWLEKYPKKKLSGGKLNKWGSAKHCYSVEKAMELIDDNFILLDSDVLLKKDISELFDEESIFIGEIAPQPNSTKRLLPFICYINVNMCKEYDIHYFDDNYMHGLNKTGQADRYDTGAGFFLKASKYPYKEISCGDYIIHYGSGSWKKPDTQHKYEVGEWLKVFKRYWSDERNKKVVYTCITGNYDRLLEPKFISDGFDYICFTDNKSIRSNIWDIRPLPSETEELSRVKKQRYVKINPHLLLKEYDISIWVDGNVTLKGDLNKFIEDNLIDDGSVYVPQHPSRNCIYKEASVVVRMGKDKAEITKPQMERYESEGFPKEYGLLQSNILLRKHNNEDCIKLMECWFSELKDGSHRDQLSFNYASWKNQDVKVIYLDKRICKSDYFFWDGSHTRHTQPINPPHKDKKKKRTIEELKAKFYEMVEKRKMETYKIALYE
;
A
#
# COMPACT_ATOMS: atom_id res chain seq x y z
N MET A 1 24.21 18.38 -4.72
CA MET A 1 24.84 17.08 -5.10
C MET A 1 23.89 16.41 -6.08
N LYS A 2 24.37 15.92 -7.22
CA LYS A 2 23.51 15.18 -8.16
C LYS A 2 23.01 13.91 -7.50
N LYS A 3 21.72 13.63 -7.64
CA LYS A 3 21.08 12.45 -7.06
C LYS A 3 20.90 11.42 -8.16
N ASN A 4 21.92 10.59 -8.36
CA ASN A 4 21.89 9.57 -9.40
C ASN A 4 20.94 8.42 -8.99
N ILE A 5 20.04 8.04 -9.88
CA ILE A 5 19.08 6.95 -9.68
C ILE A 5 19.19 6.00 -10.87
N LEU A 6 19.42 4.72 -10.58
CA LEU A 6 19.50 3.66 -11.57
C LEU A 6 18.24 2.81 -11.57
N ILE A 7 17.68 2.55 -12.73
CA ILE A 7 16.55 1.64 -12.95
C ILE A 7 16.98 0.54 -13.93
N ILE A 8 16.84 -0.72 -13.53
CA ILE A 8 17.03 -1.86 -14.44
C ILE A 8 15.70 -2.19 -15.09
N HIS A 9 15.56 -1.85 -16.35
CA HIS A 9 14.32 -2.01 -17.11
C HIS A 9 14.29 -3.31 -17.93
N TYR A 10 13.13 -3.99 -17.92
CA TYR A 10 12.86 -5.15 -18.77
C TYR A 10 11.36 -5.26 -19.13
N ASN A 11 10.98 -4.85 -20.35
CA ASN A 11 9.65 -5.01 -20.90
C ASN A 11 8.47 -4.42 -20.10
N THR A 12 8.72 -3.40 -19.27
CA THR A 12 7.72 -2.74 -18.43
C THR A 12 7.64 -1.22 -18.67
N PRO A 13 7.59 -0.72 -19.93
CA PRO A 13 7.77 0.70 -20.21
C PRO A 13 6.79 1.60 -19.47
N TYR A 14 5.52 1.21 -19.36
CA TYR A 14 4.51 2.01 -18.69
C TYR A 14 4.73 2.11 -17.17
N LEU A 15 5.11 1.01 -16.50
CA LEU A 15 5.48 1.06 -15.08
C LEU A 15 6.72 1.91 -14.85
N THR A 16 7.73 1.76 -15.71
CA THR A 16 8.98 2.53 -15.62
C THR A 16 8.73 4.02 -15.88
N GLU A 17 7.85 4.38 -16.83
CA GLU A 17 7.44 5.77 -17.04
C GLU A 17 6.79 6.37 -15.78
N CYS A 18 5.85 5.66 -15.18
CA CYS A 18 5.22 6.10 -13.93
C CYS A 18 6.23 6.19 -12.77
N LEU A 19 7.24 5.30 -12.73
CA LEU A 19 8.34 5.40 -11.77
C LEU A 19 9.16 6.67 -12.01
N VAL A 20 9.55 6.99 -13.25
CA VAL A 20 10.26 8.23 -13.59
C VAL A 20 9.45 9.46 -13.16
N ARG A 21 8.16 9.48 -13.45
CA ARG A 21 7.26 10.56 -12.99
C ARG A 21 7.23 10.66 -11.47
N SER A 22 7.18 9.52 -10.79
CA SER A 22 7.22 9.44 -9.33
C SER A 22 8.53 10.01 -8.76
N ILE A 23 9.68 9.69 -9.39
CA ILE A 23 10.97 10.25 -8.99
C ILE A 23 10.94 11.78 -9.16
N ASN A 24 10.51 12.28 -10.31
CA ASN A 24 10.45 13.72 -10.58
C ASN A 24 9.47 14.47 -9.66
N LEU A 25 8.48 13.77 -9.10
CA LEU A 25 7.53 14.36 -8.14
C LEU A 25 8.14 14.55 -6.75
N PHE A 26 9.06 13.68 -6.34
CA PHE A 26 9.55 13.63 -4.95
C PHE A 26 11.03 13.98 -4.80
N VAL A 27 11.84 13.85 -5.85
CA VAL A 27 13.29 14.03 -5.77
C VAL A 27 13.72 15.22 -6.62
N GLU A 28 14.11 16.29 -5.99
CA GLU A 28 14.70 17.45 -6.64
C GLU A 28 16.12 17.12 -7.15
N ASP A 29 16.49 17.62 -8.33
CA ASP A 29 17.79 17.41 -8.97
C ASP A 29 18.14 15.92 -9.26
N ALA A 30 17.13 15.07 -9.46
CA ALA A 30 17.35 13.69 -9.85
C ALA A 30 17.97 13.58 -11.25
N VAL A 31 18.99 12.73 -11.37
CA VAL A 31 19.58 12.27 -12.64
C VAL A 31 19.27 10.79 -12.76
N ILE A 32 18.47 10.41 -13.75
CA ILE A 32 17.93 9.06 -13.86
C ILE A 32 18.65 8.32 -14.99
N TYR A 33 19.13 7.14 -14.69
CA TYR A 33 19.73 6.21 -15.65
C TYR A 33 18.83 4.99 -15.78
N ILE A 34 18.44 4.64 -16.99
CA ILE A 34 17.66 3.44 -17.29
C ILE A 34 18.54 2.48 -18.06
N PHE A 35 18.85 1.33 -17.46
CA PHE A 35 19.54 0.25 -18.17
C PHE A 35 18.48 -0.67 -18.79
N ASP A 36 18.28 -0.54 -20.09
CA ASP A 36 17.21 -1.20 -20.83
C ASP A 36 17.67 -2.52 -21.46
N ASN A 37 17.21 -3.63 -20.88
CA ASN A 37 17.46 -4.99 -21.39
C ASN A 37 16.22 -5.59 -22.10
N SER A 38 15.29 -4.78 -22.53
CA SER A 38 14.05 -5.25 -23.15
C SER A 38 14.29 -6.07 -24.42
N THR A 39 13.44 -7.08 -24.61
CA THR A 39 13.42 -7.90 -25.83
C THR A 39 12.26 -7.51 -26.76
N ASP A 40 11.16 -7.01 -26.20
CA ASP A 40 9.93 -6.76 -26.95
C ASP A 40 9.40 -5.33 -26.77
N ARG A 41 9.59 -4.75 -25.57
CA ARG A 41 8.99 -3.46 -25.20
C ARG A 41 10.02 -2.57 -24.51
N PRO A 42 10.85 -1.86 -25.31
CA PRO A 42 11.86 -0.92 -24.78
C PRO A 42 11.20 0.29 -24.10
N PHE A 43 11.96 0.98 -23.30
CA PHE A 43 11.59 2.27 -22.75
C PHE A 43 11.76 3.35 -23.83
N THR A 44 10.69 4.08 -24.12
CA THR A 44 10.68 5.08 -25.22
C THR A 44 10.19 6.46 -24.76
N ALA A 45 9.77 6.63 -23.51
CA ALA A 45 9.33 7.94 -23.02
C ALA A 45 10.54 8.88 -22.85
N GLU A 46 10.36 10.13 -23.22
CA GLU A 46 11.40 11.16 -23.16
C GLU A 46 11.24 12.05 -21.92
N PHE A 47 12.35 12.25 -21.21
CA PHE A 47 12.45 13.15 -20.06
C PHE A 47 13.83 13.80 -20.07
N ASP A 48 13.90 15.08 -19.73
CA ASP A 48 15.14 15.87 -19.81
C ASP A 48 16.24 15.36 -18.88
N ASN A 49 15.87 14.70 -17.79
CA ASN A 49 16.80 14.19 -16.77
C ASN A 49 17.03 12.68 -16.84
N VAL A 50 16.62 12.01 -17.94
CA VAL A 50 16.77 10.57 -18.15
C VAL A 50 17.83 10.27 -19.20
N THR A 51 18.76 9.39 -18.86
CA THR A 51 19.72 8.78 -19.78
C THR A 51 19.42 7.28 -19.90
N VAL A 52 19.22 6.80 -21.11
CA VAL A 52 18.98 5.37 -21.37
C VAL A 52 20.27 4.70 -21.85
N PHE A 53 20.70 3.68 -21.11
CA PHE A 53 21.72 2.73 -21.58
C PHE A 53 20.98 1.62 -22.35
N ASP A 54 20.85 1.81 -23.65
CA ASP A 54 20.14 0.88 -24.53
C ASP A 54 20.95 -0.41 -24.75
N ASN A 55 20.51 -1.48 -24.13
CA ASN A 55 21.06 -2.84 -24.30
C ASN A 55 20.07 -3.77 -25.02
N THR A 56 19.04 -3.25 -25.66
CA THR A 56 18.01 -4.06 -26.33
C THR A 56 18.57 -4.94 -27.45
N LYS A 57 19.66 -4.50 -28.08
CA LYS A 57 20.40 -5.24 -29.12
C LYS A 57 21.62 -5.98 -28.58
N GLY A 58 21.92 -5.88 -27.27
CA GLY A 58 23.07 -6.52 -26.68
C GLY A 58 24.40 -5.82 -26.95
N GLU A 59 24.39 -4.53 -27.31
CA GLU A 59 25.61 -3.77 -27.66
C GLU A 59 26.47 -3.45 -26.42
N ILE A 60 25.85 -3.27 -25.25
CA ILE A 60 26.57 -3.05 -23.97
C ILE A 60 26.90 -4.39 -23.32
N ILE A 61 25.94 -5.30 -23.24
CA ILE A 61 26.09 -6.66 -22.70
C ILE A 61 25.46 -7.62 -23.69
N ASP A 62 26.28 -8.40 -24.40
CA ASP A 62 25.81 -9.54 -25.17
C ASP A 62 25.53 -10.71 -24.23
N PHE A 63 24.29 -10.77 -23.71
CA PHE A 63 23.87 -11.82 -22.79
C PHE A 63 23.88 -13.22 -23.43
N TYR A 64 23.75 -13.34 -24.73
CA TYR A 64 23.83 -14.66 -25.39
C TYR A 64 25.26 -15.19 -25.31
N LYS A 65 26.25 -14.39 -25.70
CA LYS A 65 27.68 -14.72 -25.63
C LYS A 65 28.14 -14.88 -24.17
N TRP A 66 27.64 -14.02 -23.27
CA TRP A 66 27.95 -14.09 -21.84
C TRP A 66 27.46 -15.39 -21.21
N LEU A 67 26.22 -15.85 -21.56
CA LEU A 67 25.62 -17.08 -21.05
C LEU A 67 26.26 -18.36 -21.61
N GLU A 68 26.97 -18.30 -22.76
CA GLU A 68 27.71 -19.45 -23.29
C GLU A 68 28.81 -19.93 -22.32
N LYS A 69 29.32 -19.08 -21.46
CA LYS A 69 30.29 -19.41 -20.42
C LYS A 69 29.75 -20.34 -19.34
N TYR A 70 28.41 -20.43 -19.22
CA TYR A 70 27.76 -21.16 -18.15
C TYR A 70 26.95 -22.35 -18.69
N PRO A 71 27.08 -23.55 -18.10
CA PRO A 71 26.35 -24.71 -18.55
C PRO A 71 24.85 -24.49 -18.35
N LYS A 72 24.04 -24.85 -19.36
CA LYS A 72 22.58 -24.80 -19.28
C LYS A 72 22.10 -25.80 -18.23
N LYS A 73 21.79 -25.33 -17.03
CA LYS A 73 21.25 -26.14 -15.94
C LYS A 73 19.71 -26.14 -16.02
N LYS A 74 19.13 -27.34 -15.90
CA LYS A 74 17.70 -27.49 -15.70
C LYS A 74 17.36 -27.32 -14.22
N LEU A 75 16.37 -26.49 -13.89
CA LEU A 75 15.78 -26.45 -12.56
C LEU A 75 15.03 -27.75 -12.25
N SER A 76 14.81 -28.05 -10.97
CA SER A 76 13.92 -29.11 -10.54
C SER A 76 12.57 -29.00 -11.25
N GLY A 77 12.10 -30.06 -11.94
CA GLY A 77 10.90 -30.03 -12.77
C GLY A 77 11.15 -29.76 -14.26
N GLY A 78 12.40 -29.82 -14.75
CA GLY A 78 12.74 -29.76 -16.18
C GLY A 78 12.69 -28.36 -16.82
N LYS A 79 12.44 -27.31 -16.07
CA LYS A 79 12.45 -25.91 -16.56
C LYS A 79 13.88 -25.40 -16.68
N LEU A 80 14.20 -24.71 -17.77
CA LEU A 80 15.46 -23.99 -17.92
C LEU A 80 15.46 -22.77 -16.99
N ASN A 81 16.58 -22.53 -16.32
CA ASN A 81 16.79 -21.28 -15.60
C ASN A 81 16.77 -20.10 -16.59
N LYS A 82 15.94 -19.11 -16.31
CA LYS A 82 15.79 -17.92 -17.20
C LYS A 82 16.88 -16.88 -16.99
N TRP A 83 17.79 -17.08 -16.03
CA TRP A 83 18.90 -16.19 -15.74
C TRP A 83 18.50 -14.73 -15.36
N GLY A 84 17.25 -14.51 -14.95
CA GLY A 84 16.73 -13.16 -14.66
C GLY A 84 17.55 -12.42 -13.61
N SER A 85 17.75 -13.03 -12.44
CA SER A 85 18.54 -12.44 -11.34
C SER A 85 19.99 -12.17 -11.74
N ALA A 86 20.60 -13.11 -12.51
CA ALA A 86 21.98 -12.93 -12.97
C ALA A 86 22.12 -11.78 -13.97
N LYS A 87 21.19 -11.67 -14.92
CA LYS A 87 21.15 -10.54 -15.87
C LYS A 87 20.99 -9.23 -15.14
N HIS A 88 20.06 -9.16 -14.17
CA HIS A 88 19.85 -7.98 -13.35
C HIS A 88 21.15 -7.56 -12.62
N CYS A 89 21.77 -8.48 -11.87
CA CYS A 89 23.02 -8.17 -11.15
C CYS A 89 24.16 -7.74 -12.07
N TYR A 90 24.31 -8.39 -13.22
CA TYR A 90 25.38 -8.03 -14.16
C TYR A 90 25.11 -6.68 -14.85
N SER A 91 23.83 -6.33 -15.06
CA SER A 91 23.46 -4.99 -15.53
C SER A 91 23.77 -3.91 -14.50
N VAL A 92 23.53 -4.17 -13.20
CA VAL A 92 23.92 -3.24 -12.12
C VAL A 92 25.45 -3.08 -12.09
N GLU A 93 26.21 -4.18 -12.15
CA GLU A 93 27.66 -4.15 -12.22
C GLU A 93 28.14 -3.26 -13.39
N LYS A 94 27.55 -3.43 -14.56
CA LYS A 94 27.91 -2.64 -15.74
C LYS A 94 27.51 -1.17 -15.60
N ALA A 95 26.37 -0.91 -14.96
CA ALA A 95 25.93 0.45 -14.67
C ALA A 95 26.87 1.17 -13.67
N MET A 96 27.44 0.45 -12.69
CA MET A 96 28.46 1.00 -11.78
C MET A 96 29.69 1.52 -12.54
N GLU A 97 30.08 0.84 -13.63
CA GLU A 97 31.18 1.30 -14.49
C GLU A 97 30.78 2.51 -15.35
N LEU A 98 29.53 2.53 -15.86
CA LEU A 98 29.05 3.57 -16.80
C LEU A 98 28.69 4.87 -16.10
N ILE A 99 28.11 4.80 -14.91
CA ILE A 99 27.72 5.98 -14.10
C ILE A 99 28.94 6.55 -13.38
N ASP A 100 29.82 5.66 -12.91
CA ASP A 100 31.09 6.00 -12.23
C ASP A 100 30.92 6.87 -10.98
N ASP A 101 29.75 6.81 -10.34
CA ASP A 101 29.37 7.57 -9.16
C ASP A 101 28.32 6.81 -8.33
N ASN A 102 28.09 7.26 -7.10
CA ASN A 102 27.11 6.69 -6.19
C ASN A 102 25.68 6.86 -6.71
N PHE A 103 24.81 5.88 -6.49
CA PHE A 103 23.42 5.94 -6.94
C PHE A 103 22.46 5.16 -6.02
N ILE A 104 21.17 5.48 -6.15
CA ILE A 104 20.09 4.63 -5.63
C ILE A 104 19.59 3.74 -6.76
N LEU A 105 19.64 2.43 -6.55
CA LEU A 105 19.00 1.43 -7.42
C LEU A 105 17.53 1.31 -7.08
N LEU A 106 16.68 1.35 -8.11
CA LEU A 106 15.25 1.07 -8.02
C LEU A 106 14.85 -0.05 -8.98
N ASP A 107 13.95 -0.93 -8.54
CA ASP A 107 13.31 -1.89 -9.44
C ASP A 107 12.27 -1.18 -10.33
N SER A 108 12.04 -1.67 -11.55
CA SER A 108 11.21 -0.99 -12.56
C SER A 108 9.71 -1.00 -12.29
N ASP A 109 9.26 -1.73 -11.27
CA ASP A 109 7.85 -1.90 -10.89
C ASP A 109 7.53 -1.36 -9.49
N VAL A 110 8.20 -0.26 -9.11
CA VAL A 110 7.95 0.47 -7.86
C VAL A 110 7.48 1.90 -8.15
N LEU A 111 6.90 2.55 -7.14
CA LEU A 111 6.63 4.00 -7.09
C LEU A 111 7.18 4.56 -5.78
N LEU A 112 7.74 5.75 -5.79
CA LEU A 112 8.17 6.44 -4.57
C LEU A 112 6.95 6.94 -3.78
N LYS A 113 7.04 6.93 -2.46
CA LYS A 113 6.04 7.50 -1.54
C LYS A 113 6.43 8.87 -1.02
N LYS A 114 7.72 9.18 -1.04
CA LYS A 114 8.33 10.40 -0.48
C LYS A 114 9.70 10.66 -1.12
N ASP A 115 10.30 11.79 -0.77
CA ASP A 115 11.69 12.07 -1.08
C ASP A 115 12.63 11.01 -0.48
N ILE A 116 13.59 10.57 -1.28
CA ILE A 116 14.61 9.56 -0.92
C ILE A 116 16.00 10.15 -0.79
N SER A 117 16.14 11.47 -0.78
CA SER A 117 17.41 12.16 -0.73
C SER A 117 18.22 11.83 0.53
N GLU A 118 17.54 11.50 1.63
CA GLU A 118 18.15 11.07 2.89
C GLU A 118 18.91 9.73 2.79
N LEU A 119 18.70 8.97 1.71
CA LEU A 119 19.40 7.70 1.49
C LEU A 119 20.76 7.87 0.83
N PHE A 120 21.10 9.06 0.33
CA PHE A 120 22.46 9.34 -0.16
C PHE A 120 23.39 9.57 1.03
N ASP A 121 24.32 8.64 1.23
CA ASP A 121 25.21 8.61 2.39
C ASP A 121 26.62 8.16 1.99
N GLU A 122 27.60 9.03 2.20
CA GLU A 122 28.99 8.76 1.83
C GLU A 122 29.70 7.80 2.82
N GLU A 123 29.15 7.62 4.02
CA GLU A 123 29.76 6.78 5.07
C GLU A 123 29.36 5.31 4.98
N SER A 124 28.27 4.99 4.28
CA SER A 124 27.77 3.62 4.14
C SER A 124 28.07 3.06 2.75
N ILE A 125 28.52 1.79 2.69
CA ILE A 125 28.74 1.10 1.41
C ILE A 125 27.42 0.79 0.70
N PHE A 126 26.34 0.56 1.46
CA PHE A 126 24.97 0.47 0.97
C PHE A 126 23.96 0.87 2.05
N ILE A 127 22.76 1.24 1.61
CA ILE A 127 21.56 1.37 2.46
C ILE A 127 20.43 0.63 1.79
N GLY A 128 19.73 -0.28 2.49
CA GLY A 128 18.61 -1.02 1.92
C GLY A 128 17.99 -2.03 2.86
N GLU A 129 16.95 -2.71 2.42
CA GLU A 129 16.30 -3.76 3.20
C GLU A 129 17.01 -5.10 3.03
N ILE A 130 17.27 -5.77 4.16
CA ILE A 130 17.94 -7.05 4.19
C ILE A 130 16.91 -8.16 4.39
N ALA A 131 16.82 -9.10 3.46
CA ALA A 131 15.88 -10.20 3.50
C ALA A 131 16.58 -11.57 3.69
N PRO A 132 15.97 -12.49 4.46
CA PRO A 132 16.45 -13.87 4.57
C PRO A 132 16.19 -14.65 3.28
N GLN A 133 17.05 -15.63 3.02
CA GLN A 133 16.90 -16.59 1.92
C GLN A 133 16.70 -18.03 2.45
N PRO A 134 16.17 -18.96 1.61
CA PRO A 134 15.92 -20.34 2.04
C PRO A 134 17.15 -21.12 2.49
N ASN A 135 18.37 -20.72 2.10
CA ASN A 135 19.65 -21.34 2.47
C ASN A 135 20.28 -20.73 3.73
N SER A 136 19.49 -20.03 4.55
CA SER A 136 19.94 -19.32 5.77
C SER A 136 20.92 -18.16 5.52
N THR A 137 21.14 -17.77 4.26
CA THR A 137 21.87 -16.55 3.93
C THR A 137 20.94 -15.33 3.90
N LYS A 138 21.51 -14.16 3.75
CA LYS A 138 20.78 -12.90 3.59
C LYS A 138 21.10 -12.27 2.24
N ARG A 139 20.22 -11.38 1.77
CA ARG A 139 20.44 -10.60 0.56
C ARG A 139 19.97 -9.16 0.75
N LEU A 140 20.58 -8.23 0.05
CA LEU A 140 20.07 -6.88 -0.15
C LEU A 140 18.95 -6.93 -1.19
N LEU A 141 17.77 -6.36 -0.85
CA LEU A 141 16.67 -6.30 -1.80
C LEU A 141 16.92 -5.20 -2.83
N PRO A 142 16.71 -5.47 -4.14
CA PRO A 142 16.96 -4.51 -5.20
C PRO A 142 15.83 -3.48 -5.38
N PHE A 143 14.76 -3.54 -4.57
CA PHE A 143 13.56 -2.73 -4.78
C PHE A 143 13.80 -1.24 -4.58
N ILE A 144 14.59 -0.89 -3.56
CA ILE A 144 15.21 0.39 -3.32
C ILE A 144 16.46 0.16 -2.48
N CYS A 145 17.63 0.52 -3.00
CA CYS A 145 18.86 0.50 -2.22
C CYS A 145 19.88 1.53 -2.75
N TYR A 146 20.56 2.21 -1.85
CA TYR A 146 21.71 3.03 -2.15
C TYR A 146 22.95 2.17 -2.29
N ILE A 147 23.77 2.45 -3.28
CA ILE A 147 25.05 1.80 -3.54
C ILE A 147 26.14 2.88 -3.62
N ASN A 148 27.13 2.78 -2.74
CA ASN A 148 28.32 3.62 -2.75
C ASN A 148 29.38 3.01 -3.68
N VAL A 149 29.37 3.43 -4.93
CA VAL A 149 30.29 2.93 -5.98
C VAL A 149 31.74 3.25 -5.65
N ASN A 150 32.01 4.39 -5.01
CA ASN A 150 33.37 4.79 -4.62
C ASN A 150 33.94 3.83 -3.58
N MET A 151 33.18 3.51 -2.52
CA MET A 151 33.59 2.50 -1.54
C MET A 151 33.69 1.10 -2.15
N CYS A 152 32.78 0.74 -3.07
CA CYS A 152 32.85 -0.54 -3.76
C CYS A 152 34.16 -0.68 -4.55
N LYS A 153 34.61 0.36 -5.23
CA LYS A 153 35.91 0.37 -5.93
C LYS A 153 37.09 0.30 -4.95
N GLU A 154 37.05 1.07 -3.87
CA GLU A 154 38.10 1.09 -2.85
C GLU A 154 38.34 -0.31 -2.23
N TYR A 155 37.22 -1.04 -1.99
CA TYR A 155 37.27 -2.33 -1.30
C TYR A 155 37.16 -3.54 -2.25
N ASP A 156 37.23 -3.34 -3.58
CA ASP A 156 37.11 -4.40 -4.60
C ASP A 156 35.79 -5.21 -4.43
N ILE A 157 34.69 -4.53 -4.23
CA ILE A 157 33.35 -5.11 -4.05
C ILE A 157 32.57 -5.00 -5.34
N HIS A 158 32.19 -6.14 -5.90
CA HIS A 158 31.38 -6.25 -7.10
C HIS A 158 29.93 -6.60 -6.78
N TYR A 159 28.99 -5.99 -7.49
CA TYR A 159 27.55 -6.30 -7.34
C TYR A 159 27.23 -7.69 -7.92
N PHE A 160 27.91 -8.07 -9.00
CA PHE A 160 27.78 -9.38 -9.62
C PHE A 160 28.93 -10.32 -9.18
N ASP A 161 28.57 -11.55 -8.78
CA ASP A 161 29.52 -12.63 -8.55
C ASP A 161 28.85 -13.96 -8.95
N ASP A 162 29.44 -14.66 -9.94
CA ASP A 162 28.87 -15.88 -10.49
C ASP A 162 28.86 -17.04 -9.49
N ASN A 163 29.71 -17.02 -8.45
CA ASN A 163 29.70 -18.01 -7.38
C ASN A 163 28.47 -17.91 -6.48
N TYR A 164 27.85 -16.72 -6.42
CA TYR A 164 26.69 -16.42 -5.59
C TYR A 164 25.44 -16.10 -6.42
N MET A 165 25.35 -16.66 -7.63
CA MET A 165 24.20 -16.45 -8.50
C MET A 165 23.42 -17.74 -8.75
N HIS A 166 22.11 -17.65 -8.61
CA HIS A 166 21.19 -18.73 -8.91
C HIS A 166 21.39 -19.27 -10.33
N GLY A 167 21.74 -20.54 -10.41
CA GLY A 167 21.95 -21.25 -11.66
C GLY A 167 23.31 -21.06 -12.35
N LEU A 168 24.20 -20.19 -11.88
CA LEU A 168 25.52 -19.97 -12.48
C LEU A 168 26.63 -20.71 -11.77
N ASN A 169 26.53 -20.98 -10.47
CA ASN A 169 27.63 -21.49 -9.72
C ASN A 169 27.95 -22.96 -10.06
N LYS A 170 29.25 -23.29 -10.00
CA LYS A 170 29.78 -24.59 -10.37
C LYS A 170 29.61 -25.64 -9.28
N THR A 171 29.34 -25.25 -8.04
CA THR A 171 29.36 -26.12 -6.86
C THR A 171 28.04 -26.81 -6.55
N GLY A 172 26.96 -26.49 -7.25
CA GLY A 172 25.64 -27.10 -7.03
C GLY A 172 24.89 -26.59 -5.77
N GLN A 173 25.54 -25.80 -4.92
CA GLN A 173 24.95 -25.25 -3.69
C GLN A 173 24.22 -23.93 -3.88
N ALA A 174 24.43 -23.24 -5.00
CA ALA A 174 23.91 -21.89 -5.21
C ALA A 174 22.53 -21.80 -5.85
N ASP A 175 21.80 -22.89 -5.97
CA ASP A 175 20.43 -22.85 -6.51
C ASP A 175 19.45 -21.99 -5.68
N ARG A 176 19.96 -21.33 -4.63
CA ARG A 176 19.17 -20.54 -3.69
C ARG A 176 19.65 -19.11 -3.50
N TYR A 177 20.71 -18.68 -4.14
CA TYR A 177 21.14 -17.27 -4.14
C TYR A 177 20.34 -16.48 -5.17
N ASP A 178 19.77 -15.37 -4.74
CA ASP A 178 18.97 -14.47 -5.58
C ASP A 178 19.67 -13.09 -5.70
N THR A 179 19.06 -12.17 -6.44
CA THR A 179 19.54 -10.81 -6.64
C THR A 179 20.01 -10.16 -5.34
N GLY A 180 21.19 -9.56 -5.35
CA GLY A 180 21.78 -8.86 -4.20
C GLY A 180 22.44 -9.74 -3.13
N ALA A 181 22.41 -11.09 -3.26
CA ALA A 181 23.01 -11.98 -2.27
C ALA A 181 24.53 -11.94 -2.26
N GLY A 182 25.17 -12.02 -3.43
CA GLY A 182 26.63 -11.97 -3.56
C GLY A 182 27.20 -10.65 -3.08
N PHE A 183 26.57 -9.56 -3.46
CA PHE A 183 26.91 -8.22 -3.01
C PHE A 183 26.82 -8.10 -1.48
N PHE A 184 25.69 -8.48 -0.89
CA PHE A 184 25.48 -8.41 0.56
C PHE A 184 26.53 -9.18 1.33
N LEU A 185 26.88 -10.40 0.92
CA LEU A 185 27.87 -11.24 1.61
C LEU A 185 29.26 -10.59 1.69
N LYS A 186 29.62 -9.75 0.71
CA LYS A 186 30.90 -9.06 0.66
C LYS A 186 30.79 -7.68 1.33
N ALA A 187 29.79 -6.89 0.94
CA ALA A 187 29.60 -5.51 1.38
C ALA A 187 29.23 -5.37 2.86
N SER A 188 28.52 -6.37 3.45
CA SER A 188 28.12 -6.32 4.87
C SER A 188 29.28 -6.40 5.88
N LYS A 189 30.52 -6.52 5.42
CA LYS A 189 31.72 -6.40 6.25
C LYS A 189 32.13 -4.96 6.51
N TYR A 190 31.53 -4.02 5.82
CA TYR A 190 31.77 -2.58 5.88
C TYR A 190 30.54 -1.85 6.43
N PRO A 191 30.64 -0.58 6.80
CA PRO A 191 29.49 0.17 7.33
C PRO A 191 28.32 0.17 6.35
N TYR A 192 27.13 -0.13 6.82
CA TYR A 192 25.87 -0.07 6.07
C TYR A 192 24.70 0.30 6.98
N LYS A 193 23.58 0.71 6.37
CA LYS A 193 22.33 0.99 7.09
C LYS A 193 21.20 0.12 6.57
N GLU A 194 20.35 -0.37 7.48
CA GLU A 194 19.16 -1.13 7.14
C GLU A 194 17.93 -0.23 7.17
N ILE A 195 17.08 -0.34 6.16
CA ILE A 195 15.80 0.36 6.04
C ILE A 195 14.67 -0.64 5.77
N SER A 196 13.43 -0.17 5.86
CA SER A 196 12.27 -0.88 5.34
C SER A 196 11.86 -0.28 3.99
N CYS A 197 11.89 -1.06 2.91
CA CYS A 197 11.49 -0.59 1.58
C CYS A 197 10.07 0.02 1.58
N GLY A 198 9.15 -0.56 2.35
CA GLY A 198 7.77 -0.10 2.45
C GLY A 198 7.60 1.32 3.00
N ASP A 199 8.61 1.89 3.66
CA ASP A 199 8.58 3.27 4.13
C ASP A 199 8.83 4.27 2.99
N TYR A 200 9.45 3.83 1.89
CA TYR A 200 9.89 4.67 0.76
C TYR A 200 9.13 4.41 -0.53
N ILE A 201 8.74 3.16 -0.77
CA ILE A 201 8.16 2.72 -2.05
C ILE A 201 6.87 1.92 -1.86
N ILE A 202 6.09 1.90 -2.95
CA ILE A 202 5.04 0.91 -3.19
C ILE A 202 5.54 0.00 -4.30
N HIS A 203 5.46 -1.32 -4.11
CA HIS A 203 5.98 -2.31 -5.04
C HIS A 203 4.83 -3.11 -5.66
N TYR A 204 4.68 -3.05 -6.98
CA TYR A 204 3.68 -3.84 -7.72
C TYR A 204 3.96 -5.34 -7.61
N GLY A 205 5.23 -5.70 -7.70
CA GLY A 205 5.73 -7.06 -7.56
C GLY A 205 5.54 -7.94 -8.78
N SER A 206 6.64 -8.49 -9.27
CA SER A 206 6.68 -9.43 -10.40
C SER A 206 6.21 -8.82 -11.75
N GLY A 207 6.26 -7.51 -11.93
CA GLY A 207 5.86 -6.83 -13.17
C GLY A 207 6.59 -7.38 -14.41
N SER A 208 7.91 -7.56 -14.31
CA SER A 208 8.76 -8.11 -15.38
C SER A 208 8.60 -9.62 -15.62
N TRP A 209 7.99 -10.36 -14.71
CA TRP A 209 7.85 -11.82 -14.79
C TRP A 209 6.53 -12.27 -15.43
N LYS A 210 5.54 -11.40 -15.45
CA LYS A 210 4.22 -11.70 -16.03
C LYS A 210 4.26 -11.51 -17.54
N LYS A 211 3.54 -12.37 -18.27
CA LYS A 211 3.33 -12.15 -19.69
C LYS A 211 2.51 -10.88 -19.89
N PRO A 212 2.86 -10.04 -20.88
CA PRO A 212 2.14 -8.80 -21.16
C PRO A 212 0.82 -9.07 -21.90
N ASP A 213 -0.03 -9.92 -21.32
CA ASP A 213 -1.38 -10.14 -21.85
C ASP A 213 -2.34 -9.00 -21.42
N THR A 214 -3.53 -9.01 -21.96
CA THR A 214 -4.57 -8.01 -21.68
C THR A 214 -4.90 -7.93 -20.20
N GLN A 215 -4.84 -9.05 -19.50
CA GLN A 215 -5.10 -9.13 -18.06
C GLN A 215 -4.02 -8.42 -17.25
N HIS A 216 -2.76 -8.67 -17.56
CA HIS A 216 -1.65 -8.02 -16.85
C HIS A 216 -1.68 -6.51 -17.07
N LYS A 217 -1.96 -6.03 -18.29
CA LYS A 217 -2.14 -4.61 -18.58
C LYS A 217 -3.27 -4.00 -17.75
N TYR A 218 -4.39 -4.70 -17.63
CA TYR A 218 -5.51 -4.27 -16.80
C TYR A 218 -5.12 -4.20 -15.32
N GLU A 219 -4.48 -5.24 -14.77
CA GLU A 219 -4.03 -5.27 -13.36
C GLU A 219 -3.06 -4.12 -13.05
N VAL A 220 -2.12 -3.84 -13.95
CA VAL A 220 -1.20 -2.69 -13.82
C VAL A 220 -1.95 -1.37 -13.86
N GLY A 221 -2.89 -1.21 -14.81
CA GLY A 221 -3.71 0.00 -14.92
C GLY A 221 -4.50 0.28 -13.65
N GLU A 222 -5.17 -0.73 -13.10
CA GLU A 222 -5.92 -0.59 -11.83
C GLU A 222 -5.00 -0.24 -10.65
N TRP A 223 -3.82 -0.87 -10.58
CA TRP A 223 -2.84 -0.56 -9.54
C TRP A 223 -2.35 0.89 -9.64
N LEU A 224 -2.03 1.36 -10.83
CA LEU A 224 -1.59 2.74 -11.06
C LEU A 224 -2.69 3.77 -10.76
N LYS A 225 -3.94 3.47 -11.04
CA LYS A 225 -5.07 4.34 -10.66
C LYS A 225 -5.17 4.52 -9.14
N VAL A 226 -5.04 3.43 -8.39
CA VAL A 226 -5.07 3.45 -6.91
C VAL A 226 -3.95 4.31 -6.34
N PHE A 227 -2.76 4.26 -6.94
CA PHE A 227 -1.58 4.98 -6.48
C PHE A 227 -1.26 6.23 -7.31
N LYS A 228 -2.26 6.79 -8.01
CA LYS A 228 -2.12 7.94 -8.92
C LYS A 228 -1.37 9.13 -8.29
N ARG A 229 -1.61 9.42 -7.02
CA ARG A 229 -0.95 10.51 -6.27
C ARG A 229 0.57 10.41 -6.18
N TYR A 230 1.15 9.23 -6.43
CA TYR A 230 2.59 9.01 -6.34
C TYR A 230 3.32 9.16 -7.68
N TRP A 231 2.59 9.35 -8.78
CA TRP A 231 3.21 9.48 -10.10
C TRP A 231 2.54 10.54 -11.02
N SER A 232 1.51 11.23 -10.52
CA SER A 232 0.78 12.24 -11.28
C SER A 232 0.48 13.45 -10.42
N ASP A 233 0.46 14.63 -11.01
CA ASP A 233 0.01 15.87 -10.36
C ASP A 233 -1.51 15.87 -10.16
N GLU A 234 -2.24 15.06 -10.93
CA GLU A 234 -3.66 14.85 -10.72
C GLU A 234 -3.91 14.01 -9.47
N ARG A 235 -4.65 14.59 -8.51
CA ARG A 235 -4.95 13.97 -7.23
C ARG A 235 -6.37 13.43 -7.21
N ASN A 236 -6.57 12.23 -6.67
CA ASN A 236 -7.89 11.77 -6.30
C ASN A 236 -8.45 12.67 -5.19
N LYS A 237 -9.72 13.05 -5.33
CA LYS A 237 -10.40 13.94 -4.36
C LYS A 237 -11.24 13.17 -3.35
N LYS A 238 -11.30 11.88 -3.50
CA LYS A 238 -12.05 10.96 -2.64
C LYS A 238 -11.14 9.92 -2.02
N VAL A 239 -11.40 9.58 -0.76
CA VAL A 239 -10.64 8.57 -0.03
C VAL A 239 -11.56 7.61 0.72
N VAL A 240 -11.26 6.32 0.67
CA VAL A 240 -11.76 5.36 1.64
C VAL A 240 -10.64 4.98 2.58
N TYR A 241 -10.91 4.96 3.88
CA TYR A 241 -9.89 4.71 4.85
C TYR A 241 -10.36 3.87 6.03
N THR A 242 -9.42 3.16 6.63
CA THR A 242 -9.61 2.31 7.80
C THR A 242 -8.43 2.44 8.76
N CYS A 243 -8.58 1.89 9.97
CA CYS A 243 -7.48 1.81 10.92
C CYS A 243 -7.54 0.48 11.68
N ILE A 244 -6.43 -0.26 11.67
CA ILE A 244 -6.28 -1.53 12.36
C ILE A 244 -5.16 -1.42 13.38
N THR A 245 -5.49 -1.53 14.66
CA THR A 245 -4.53 -1.46 15.77
C THR A 245 -4.42 -2.79 16.51
N GLY A 246 -3.20 -3.15 16.90
CA GLY A 246 -2.94 -4.32 17.75
C GLY A 246 -3.38 -5.65 17.17
N ASN A 247 -3.33 -5.80 15.87
CA ASN A 247 -3.73 -7.03 15.15
C ASN A 247 -5.18 -7.47 15.42
N TYR A 248 -6.08 -6.50 15.72
CA TYR A 248 -7.45 -6.81 16.08
C TYR A 248 -8.25 -7.39 14.92
N ASP A 249 -8.06 -6.87 13.72
CA ASP A 249 -8.64 -7.38 12.48
C ASP A 249 -7.55 -7.64 11.42
N ARG A 250 -7.86 -8.50 10.46
CA ARG A 250 -7.10 -8.65 9.23
C ARG A 250 -7.56 -7.56 8.24
N LEU A 251 -6.64 -6.88 7.56
CA LEU A 251 -6.98 -5.97 6.47
C LEU A 251 -7.70 -6.75 5.35
N LEU A 252 -8.91 -6.29 5.02
CA LEU A 252 -9.73 -6.87 3.96
C LEU A 252 -9.48 -6.13 2.65
N GLU A 253 -9.09 -6.88 1.61
CA GLU A 253 -8.95 -6.30 0.28
C GLU A 253 -10.32 -5.98 -0.31
N PRO A 254 -10.49 -4.82 -0.99
CA PRO A 254 -11.70 -4.48 -1.71
C PRO A 254 -12.03 -5.52 -2.78
N LYS A 255 -13.30 -5.86 -2.91
CA LYS A 255 -13.79 -6.70 -4.02
C LYS A 255 -14.08 -5.89 -5.27
N PHE A 256 -14.19 -4.58 -5.14
CA PHE A 256 -14.39 -3.62 -6.21
C PHE A 256 -13.54 -2.38 -5.93
N ILE A 257 -12.80 -1.91 -6.93
CA ILE A 257 -11.98 -0.70 -6.87
C ILE A 257 -12.73 0.39 -7.61
N SER A 258 -13.06 1.46 -6.91
CA SER A 258 -13.78 2.61 -7.47
C SER A 258 -12.78 3.63 -8.04
N ASP A 259 -13.07 4.15 -9.22
CA ASP A 259 -12.24 5.18 -9.85
C ASP A 259 -12.28 6.50 -9.04
N GLY A 260 -11.15 7.19 -8.99
CA GLY A 260 -11.03 8.48 -8.30
C GLY A 260 -10.98 8.39 -6.77
N PHE A 261 -10.72 7.20 -6.24
CA PHE A 261 -10.50 6.97 -4.81
C PHE A 261 -9.07 6.55 -4.49
N ASP A 262 -8.55 7.09 -3.41
CA ASP A 262 -7.41 6.50 -2.71
C ASP A 262 -7.91 5.57 -1.59
N TYR A 263 -7.14 4.53 -1.30
CA TYR A 263 -7.43 3.53 -0.25
C TYR A 263 -6.33 3.59 0.80
N ILE A 264 -6.66 3.96 2.04
CA ILE A 264 -5.66 4.20 3.09
C ILE A 264 -5.96 3.35 4.32
N CYS A 265 -4.96 2.61 4.80
CA CYS A 265 -5.03 1.86 6.05
C CYS A 265 -3.99 2.37 7.03
N PHE A 266 -4.42 2.96 8.14
CA PHE A 266 -3.53 3.30 9.25
C PHE A 266 -3.35 2.09 10.17
N THR A 267 -2.11 1.82 10.60
CA THR A 267 -1.83 0.65 11.45
C THR A 267 -0.55 0.80 12.27
N ASP A 268 -0.51 0.14 13.42
CA ASP A 268 0.71 -0.08 14.22
C ASP A 268 1.45 -1.38 13.84
N ASN A 269 0.90 -2.15 12.90
CA ASN A 269 1.50 -3.41 12.45
C ASN A 269 2.31 -3.22 11.16
N LYS A 270 3.63 -3.15 11.30
CA LYS A 270 4.57 -3.01 10.17
C LYS A 270 4.60 -4.21 9.21
N SER A 271 3.95 -5.33 9.55
CA SER A 271 3.90 -6.52 8.68
C SER A 271 2.70 -6.56 7.73
N ILE A 272 1.72 -5.67 7.89
CA ILE A 272 0.59 -5.59 6.96
C ILE A 272 1.09 -5.13 5.60
N ARG A 273 0.67 -5.83 4.55
CA ARG A 273 0.94 -5.50 3.15
C ARG A 273 -0.35 -5.58 2.36
N SER A 274 -0.48 -4.73 1.37
CA SER A 274 -1.59 -4.71 0.43
C SER A 274 -1.12 -4.20 -0.94
N ASN A 275 -1.77 -4.64 -2.00
CA ASN A 275 -1.58 -4.11 -3.34
C ASN A 275 -2.60 -3.02 -3.70
N ILE A 276 -3.50 -2.68 -2.76
CA ILE A 276 -4.57 -1.69 -2.97
C ILE A 276 -4.52 -0.63 -1.88
N TRP A 277 -4.39 -1.04 -0.60
CA TRP A 277 -4.32 -0.12 0.51
C TRP A 277 -2.93 0.49 0.65
N ASP A 278 -2.86 1.82 0.68
CA ASP A 278 -1.68 2.55 1.14
C ASP A 278 -1.57 2.39 2.65
N ILE A 279 -0.57 1.65 3.08
CA ILE A 279 -0.33 1.38 4.50
C ILE A 279 0.42 2.56 5.11
N ARG A 280 -0.21 3.22 6.08
CA ARG A 280 0.37 4.36 6.79
C ARG A 280 0.57 4.04 8.27
N PRO A 281 1.63 4.56 8.92
CA PRO A 281 1.78 4.47 10.36
C PRO A 281 0.67 5.26 11.07
N LEU A 282 0.45 4.95 12.34
CA LEU A 282 -0.43 5.76 13.18
C LEU A 282 0.16 7.17 13.36
N PRO A 283 -0.70 8.20 13.42
CA PRO A 283 -0.25 9.57 13.70
C PRO A 283 0.44 9.68 15.08
N SER A 284 1.51 10.48 15.16
CA SER A 284 2.27 10.71 16.39
C SER A 284 1.41 11.23 17.55
N GLU A 285 0.39 12.02 17.25
CA GLU A 285 -0.57 12.56 18.21
C GLU A 285 -1.37 11.46 18.94
N THR A 286 -1.29 10.24 18.46
CA THR A 286 -1.97 9.09 19.08
C THR A 286 -1.11 8.37 20.12
N GLU A 287 0.18 8.67 20.28
CA GLU A 287 1.11 7.87 21.08
C GLU A 287 0.61 7.61 22.51
N GLU A 288 0.10 8.62 23.20
CA GLU A 288 -0.41 8.55 24.57
C GLU A 288 -1.81 7.91 24.68
N LEU A 289 -2.47 7.64 23.56
CA LEU A 289 -3.82 7.08 23.57
C LEU A 289 -3.79 5.55 23.74
N SER A 290 -4.82 5.01 24.40
CA SER A 290 -5.03 3.56 24.41
C SER A 290 -5.26 3.05 22.99
N ARG A 291 -4.94 1.77 22.73
CA ARG A 291 -5.08 1.14 21.42
C ARG A 291 -6.42 1.40 20.74
N VAL A 292 -7.53 1.31 21.47
CA VAL A 292 -8.86 1.57 20.90
C VAL A 292 -9.03 3.05 20.59
N LYS A 293 -8.58 3.94 21.47
CA LYS A 293 -8.67 5.38 21.24
C LYS A 293 -7.78 5.86 20.08
N LYS A 294 -6.63 5.20 19.81
CA LYS A 294 -5.81 5.42 18.60
C LYS A 294 -6.64 5.22 17.33
N GLN A 295 -7.33 4.10 17.25
CA GLN A 295 -8.20 3.79 16.11
C GLN A 295 -9.35 4.80 16.01
N ARG A 296 -9.95 5.22 17.12
CA ARG A 296 -11.00 6.23 17.15
C ARG A 296 -10.50 7.62 16.75
N TYR A 297 -9.27 7.98 17.09
CA TYR A 297 -8.64 9.22 16.63
C TYR A 297 -8.59 9.26 15.09
N VAL A 298 -8.06 8.21 14.48
CA VAL A 298 -7.99 8.12 13.02
C VAL A 298 -9.38 8.16 12.38
N LYS A 299 -10.35 7.44 12.96
CA LYS A 299 -11.72 7.39 12.48
C LYS A 299 -12.40 8.75 12.47
N ILE A 300 -12.23 9.51 13.55
CA ILE A 300 -13.00 10.74 13.80
C ILE A 300 -12.34 11.98 13.19
N ASN A 301 -11.01 11.99 13.00
CA ASN A 301 -10.27 13.17 12.59
C ASN A 301 -9.70 13.13 11.15
N PRO A 302 -10.49 12.80 10.10
CA PRO A 302 -9.97 12.83 8.73
C PRO A 302 -9.56 14.25 8.29
N HIS A 303 -10.18 15.29 8.82
CA HIS A 303 -9.83 16.70 8.56
C HIS A 303 -8.40 17.07 9.02
N LEU A 304 -7.80 16.30 9.92
CA LEU A 304 -6.41 16.46 10.33
C LEU A 304 -5.45 15.61 9.49
N LEU A 305 -5.89 14.40 9.09
CA LEU A 305 -5.05 13.34 8.53
C LEU A 305 -5.12 13.22 7.01
N LEU A 306 -6.19 13.73 6.40
CA LEU A 306 -6.57 13.50 5.00
C LEU A 306 -7.08 14.80 4.34
N LYS A 307 -6.44 15.92 4.68
CA LYS A 307 -6.84 17.28 4.24
C LYS A 307 -6.88 17.45 2.74
N GLU A 308 -6.10 16.67 2.01
CA GLU A 308 -5.97 16.69 0.56
C GLU A 308 -7.21 16.16 -0.18
N TYR A 309 -8.14 15.50 0.53
CA TYR A 309 -9.36 14.93 -0.06
C TYR A 309 -10.60 15.74 0.30
N ASP A 310 -11.56 15.83 -0.62
CA ASP A 310 -12.82 16.53 -0.42
C ASP A 310 -13.86 15.64 0.28
N ILE A 311 -13.84 14.34 -0.01
CA ILE A 311 -14.78 13.35 0.50
C ILE A 311 -14.03 12.18 1.12
N SER A 312 -14.45 11.76 2.31
CA SER A 312 -13.92 10.56 2.97
C SER A 312 -15.03 9.57 3.31
N ILE A 313 -14.72 8.29 3.09
CA ILE A 313 -15.52 7.15 3.54
C ILE A 313 -14.70 6.37 4.56
N TRP A 314 -15.13 6.37 5.83
CA TRP A 314 -14.59 5.48 6.84
C TRP A 314 -15.25 4.11 6.73
N VAL A 315 -14.46 3.05 6.89
CA VAL A 315 -14.95 1.69 7.10
C VAL A 315 -14.21 1.04 8.27
N ASP A 316 -14.92 0.35 9.16
CA ASP A 316 -14.28 -0.47 10.19
C ASP A 316 -13.52 -1.64 9.54
N GLY A 317 -12.43 -2.12 10.15
CA GLY A 317 -11.53 -3.12 9.58
C GLY A 317 -12.18 -4.46 9.18
N ASN A 318 -13.39 -4.74 9.68
CA ASN A 318 -14.18 -5.92 9.34
C ASN A 318 -15.31 -5.66 8.33
N VAL A 319 -15.31 -4.49 7.68
CA VAL A 319 -16.25 -4.17 6.58
C VAL A 319 -15.56 -4.45 5.24
N THR A 320 -16.20 -5.24 4.39
CA THR A 320 -15.75 -5.51 3.02
C THR A 320 -16.35 -4.50 2.05
N LEU A 321 -15.50 -3.85 1.25
CA LEU A 321 -15.92 -3.03 0.11
C LEU A 321 -16.31 -3.95 -1.05
N LYS A 322 -17.55 -3.83 -1.55
CA LYS A 322 -18.18 -4.82 -2.45
C LYS A 322 -18.56 -4.24 -3.81
N GLY A 323 -18.91 -2.96 -3.84
CA GLY A 323 -19.41 -2.26 -5.01
C GLY A 323 -18.79 -0.90 -5.24
N ASP A 324 -19.29 -0.20 -6.26
CA ASP A 324 -18.79 1.09 -6.65
C ASP A 324 -19.15 2.19 -5.65
N LEU A 325 -18.11 2.80 -5.05
CA LEU A 325 -18.26 3.87 -4.07
C LEU A 325 -18.70 5.21 -4.70
N ASN A 326 -18.50 5.43 -6.01
CA ASN A 326 -19.05 6.59 -6.69
C ASN A 326 -20.58 6.50 -6.72
N LYS A 327 -21.09 5.35 -7.08
CA LYS A 327 -22.52 5.09 -7.05
C LYS A 327 -23.09 5.17 -5.63
N PHE A 328 -22.36 4.69 -4.62
CA PHE A 328 -22.75 4.88 -3.22
C PHE A 328 -22.87 6.36 -2.85
N ILE A 329 -21.92 7.20 -3.30
CA ILE A 329 -21.98 8.65 -3.08
C ILE A 329 -23.17 9.27 -3.83
N GLU A 330 -23.34 8.94 -5.10
CA GLU A 330 -24.46 9.44 -5.94
C GLU A 330 -25.83 9.11 -5.32
N ASP A 331 -26.00 7.89 -4.82
CA ASP A 331 -27.26 7.43 -4.23
C ASP A 331 -27.55 8.05 -2.85
N ASN A 332 -26.55 8.57 -2.13
CA ASN A 332 -26.70 8.98 -0.74
C ASN A 332 -26.33 10.45 -0.46
N LEU A 333 -25.45 11.07 -1.27
CA LEU A 333 -25.01 12.46 -1.09
C LEU A 333 -25.97 13.40 -1.85
N ILE A 334 -27.25 13.35 -1.52
CA ILE A 334 -28.33 14.07 -2.23
C ILE A 334 -28.63 15.45 -1.67
N ASP A 335 -28.14 15.75 -0.47
CA ASP A 335 -28.45 16.97 0.27
C ASP A 335 -27.20 17.82 0.59
N ASP A 336 -27.42 19.00 1.22
CA ASP A 336 -26.37 19.89 1.73
C ASP A 336 -25.66 19.36 2.99
N GLY A 337 -25.93 18.11 3.41
CA GLY A 337 -25.29 17.50 4.56
C GLY A 337 -23.77 17.35 4.38
N SER A 338 -23.05 17.44 5.49
CA SER A 338 -21.61 17.21 5.53
C SER A 338 -21.21 15.89 6.19
N VAL A 339 -22.13 15.29 6.97
CA VAL A 339 -21.91 14.05 7.73
C VAL A 339 -23.06 13.07 7.49
N TYR A 340 -22.75 11.88 6.98
CA TYR A 340 -23.70 10.82 6.67
C TYR A 340 -23.34 9.57 7.44
N VAL A 341 -24.26 9.06 8.25
CA VAL A 341 -24.02 7.95 9.17
C VAL A 341 -25.15 6.94 9.10
N PRO A 342 -24.88 5.63 9.14
CA PRO A 342 -25.94 4.62 9.22
C PRO A 342 -26.71 4.72 10.53
N GLN A 343 -28.02 4.56 10.45
CA GLN A 343 -28.85 4.43 11.63
C GLN A 343 -28.59 3.08 12.31
N HIS A 344 -28.58 3.06 13.65
CA HIS A 344 -28.42 1.81 14.39
C HIS A 344 -29.62 0.87 14.16
N PRO A 345 -29.40 -0.42 13.82
CA PRO A 345 -30.47 -1.31 13.34
C PRO A 345 -31.55 -1.64 14.37
N SER A 346 -31.26 -1.53 15.67
CA SER A 346 -32.15 -2.02 16.72
C SER A 346 -32.35 -1.07 17.91
N ARG A 347 -31.60 0.00 18.02
CA ARG A 347 -31.68 0.98 19.12
C ARG A 347 -31.64 2.41 18.62
N ASN A 348 -32.27 3.32 19.37
CA ASN A 348 -32.34 4.75 19.07
C ASN A 348 -32.00 5.63 20.28
N CYS A 349 -31.34 5.08 21.29
CA CYS A 349 -31.08 5.76 22.56
C CYS A 349 -29.69 5.38 23.10
N ILE A 350 -28.82 6.40 23.33
CA ILE A 350 -27.48 6.17 23.87
C ILE A 350 -27.49 5.58 25.29
N TYR A 351 -28.47 5.97 26.12
CA TYR A 351 -28.59 5.44 27.49
C TYR A 351 -28.92 3.93 27.49
N LYS A 352 -29.78 3.48 26.55
CA LYS A 352 -30.04 2.05 26.34
C LYS A 352 -28.80 1.33 25.81
N GLU A 353 -28.06 1.97 24.88
CA GLU A 353 -26.80 1.44 24.35
C GLU A 353 -25.74 1.33 25.45
N ALA A 354 -25.56 2.35 26.29
CA ALA A 354 -24.63 2.35 27.41
C ALA A 354 -24.87 1.15 28.34
N SER A 355 -26.12 0.88 28.69
CA SER A 355 -26.49 -0.29 29.49
C SER A 355 -26.11 -1.62 28.83
N VAL A 356 -26.25 -1.72 27.50
CA VAL A 356 -25.83 -2.90 26.72
C VAL A 356 -24.31 -3.03 26.69
N VAL A 357 -23.60 -1.92 26.48
CA VAL A 357 -22.12 -1.87 26.45
C VAL A 357 -21.52 -2.39 27.74
N VAL A 358 -22.03 -1.92 28.89
CA VAL A 358 -21.57 -2.37 30.22
C VAL A 358 -21.92 -3.84 30.45
N ARG A 359 -23.16 -4.24 30.19
CA ARG A 359 -23.60 -5.63 30.35
C ARG A 359 -22.79 -6.63 29.51
N MET A 360 -22.39 -6.22 28.31
CA MET A 360 -21.57 -7.04 27.41
C MET A 360 -20.07 -6.95 27.69
N GLY A 361 -19.65 -6.21 28.71
CA GLY A 361 -18.22 -6.01 29.05
C GLY A 361 -17.43 -5.28 27.95
N LYS A 362 -18.10 -4.48 27.12
CA LYS A 362 -17.45 -3.72 26.02
C LYS A 362 -16.79 -2.45 26.51
N ASP A 363 -17.19 -1.93 27.65
CA ASP A 363 -16.54 -0.87 28.41
C ASP A 363 -16.93 -0.93 29.87
N LYS A 364 -16.22 -0.20 30.73
CA LYS A 364 -16.40 -0.22 32.20
C LYS A 364 -17.54 0.70 32.63
N ALA A 365 -18.29 0.26 33.65
CA ALA A 365 -19.38 1.03 34.24
C ALA A 365 -18.87 2.35 34.86
N GLU A 366 -17.68 2.32 35.49
CA GLU A 366 -17.07 3.46 36.14
C GLU A 366 -16.74 4.62 35.17
N ILE A 367 -16.61 4.33 33.87
CA ILE A 367 -16.39 5.32 32.82
C ILE A 367 -17.72 5.71 32.16
N THR A 368 -18.52 4.69 31.80
CA THR A 368 -19.72 4.89 31.00
C THR A 368 -20.83 5.57 31.78
N LYS A 369 -21.02 5.20 33.06
CA LYS A 369 -22.13 5.72 33.87
C LYS A 369 -22.02 7.21 34.17
N PRO A 370 -20.88 7.74 34.69
CA PRO A 370 -20.74 9.18 34.89
C PRO A 370 -20.92 10.01 33.61
N GLN A 371 -20.48 9.49 32.46
CA GLN A 371 -20.66 10.15 31.17
C GLN A 371 -22.16 10.26 30.82
N MET A 372 -22.94 9.21 31.02
CA MET A 372 -24.37 9.23 30.76
C MET A 372 -25.13 10.11 31.74
N GLU A 373 -24.75 10.11 33.03
CA GLU A 373 -25.33 10.99 34.06
C GLU A 373 -25.06 12.47 33.74
N ARG A 374 -23.86 12.79 33.27
CA ARG A 374 -23.54 14.15 32.80
C ARG A 374 -24.43 14.55 31.62
N TYR A 375 -24.57 13.72 30.59
CA TYR A 375 -25.41 14.01 29.43
C TYR A 375 -26.88 14.21 29.82
N GLU A 376 -27.41 13.41 30.76
CA GLU A 376 -28.77 13.56 31.29
C GLU A 376 -28.93 14.86 32.07
N SER A 377 -27.94 15.23 32.89
CA SER A 377 -27.95 16.48 33.66
C SER A 377 -27.87 17.73 32.78
N GLU A 378 -27.23 17.63 31.62
CA GLU A 378 -27.17 18.70 30.61
C GLU A 378 -28.43 18.75 29.74
N GLY A 379 -29.38 17.85 29.92
CA GLY A 379 -30.66 17.82 29.23
C GLY A 379 -30.66 17.08 27.90
N PHE A 380 -29.66 16.25 27.62
CA PHE A 380 -29.69 15.44 26.39
C PHE A 380 -30.86 14.45 26.40
N PRO A 381 -31.75 14.51 25.38
CA PRO A 381 -33.00 13.77 25.44
C PRO A 381 -32.81 12.26 25.21
N LYS A 382 -33.69 11.47 25.83
CA LYS A 382 -33.83 10.03 25.52
C LYS A 382 -34.38 9.87 24.10
N GLU A 383 -33.95 8.80 23.43
CA GLU A 383 -34.42 8.44 22.09
C GLU A 383 -34.10 9.46 20.98
N TYR A 384 -33.07 10.29 21.18
CA TYR A 384 -32.61 11.28 20.18
C TYR A 384 -32.03 10.62 18.90
N GLY A 385 -31.87 9.32 18.88
CA GLY A 385 -31.25 8.56 17.82
C GLY A 385 -29.99 7.84 18.27
N LEU A 386 -29.51 6.92 17.43
CA LEU A 386 -28.26 6.21 17.62
C LEU A 386 -27.66 5.85 16.26
N LEU A 387 -26.39 6.18 16.04
CA LEU A 387 -25.69 5.76 14.84
C LEU A 387 -25.14 4.34 14.95
N GLN A 388 -24.91 3.72 13.78
CA GLN A 388 -24.00 2.60 13.61
C GLN A 388 -22.72 3.13 12.95
N SER A 389 -21.61 3.16 13.67
CA SER A 389 -20.41 3.90 13.27
C SER A 389 -19.43 3.14 12.39
N ASN A 390 -19.77 1.97 11.88
CA ASN A 390 -18.88 1.14 11.07
C ASN A 390 -18.68 1.64 9.64
N ILE A 391 -19.50 2.54 9.13
CA ILE A 391 -19.36 3.26 7.86
C ILE A 391 -19.71 4.73 8.11
N LEU A 392 -18.90 5.66 7.63
CA LEU A 392 -19.16 7.10 7.72
C LEU A 392 -18.77 7.74 6.39
N LEU A 393 -19.70 8.49 5.76
CA LEU A 393 -19.41 9.29 4.57
C LEU A 393 -19.41 10.77 4.99
N ARG A 394 -18.37 11.52 4.61
CA ARG A 394 -18.19 12.92 5.06
C ARG A 394 -17.55 13.80 3.99
N LYS A 395 -18.01 15.05 3.93
CA LYS A 395 -17.26 16.20 3.38
C LYS A 395 -16.40 16.75 4.52
N HIS A 396 -15.31 16.06 4.86
CA HIS A 396 -14.62 16.20 6.15
C HIS A 396 -13.85 17.51 6.33
N ASN A 397 -13.59 18.27 5.26
CA ASN A 397 -13.02 19.62 5.31
C ASN A 397 -14.08 20.73 5.41
N ASN A 398 -15.37 20.38 5.43
CA ASN A 398 -16.43 21.32 5.70
C ASN A 398 -16.40 21.74 7.17
N GLU A 399 -16.53 23.04 7.46
CA GLU A 399 -16.43 23.61 8.82
C GLU A 399 -17.43 22.96 9.80
N ASP A 400 -18.65 22.70 9.38
CA ASP A 400 -19.66 22.03 10.19
C ASP A 400 -19.24 20.59 10.53
N CYS A 401 -18.67 19.86 9.55
CA CYS A 401 -18.15 18.52 9.80
C CYS A 401 -17.00 18.58 10.80
N ILE A 402 -16.04 19.48 10.63
CA ILE A 402 -14.91 19.65 11.55
C ILE A 402 -15.41 19.91 12.96
N LYS A 403 -16.28 20.90 13.14
CA LYS A 403 -16.88 21.26 14.43
C LYS A 403 -17.51 20.05 15.14
N LEU A 404 -18.29 19.27 14.39
CA LEU A 404 -18.92 18.07 14.96
C LEU A 404 -17.90 16.99 15.30
N MET A 405 -16.90 16.74 14.45
CA MET A 405 -15.88 15.73 14.67
C MET A 405 -14.98 16.06 15.87
N GLU A 406 -14.58 17.32 16.03
CA GLU A 406 -13.80 17.79 17.19
C GLU A 406 -14.60 17.62 18.50
N CYS A 407 -15.87 18.01 18.50
CA CYS A 407 -16.75 17.78 19.64
C CYS A 407 -16.90 16.30 19.96
N TRP A 408 -17.12 15.47 18.93
CA TRP A 408 -17.24 14.01 19.11
C TRP A 408 -15.95 13.38 19.67
N PHE A 409 -14.78 13.77 19.15
CA PHE A 409 -13.52 13.25 19.65
C PHE A 409 -13.21 13.71 21.07
N SER A 410 -13.50 14.94 21.43
CA SER A 410 -13.37 15.46 22.79
C SER A 410 -14.18 14.63 23.78
N GLU A 411 -15.46 14.37 23.49
CA GLU A 411 -16.33 13.54 24.32
C GLU A 411 -15.85 12.10 24.49
N LEU A 412 -15.25 11.54 23.41
CA LEU A 412 -14.68 10.20 23.43
C LEU A 412 -13.34 10.16 24.18
N LYS A 413 -12.51 11.20 24.07
CA LYS A 413 -11.18 11.26 24.67
C LYS A 413 -11.26 11.14 26.20
N ASP A 414 -12.23 11.83 26.81
CA ASP A 414 -12.40 11.87 28.26
C ASP A 414 -13.40 10.82 28.77
N GLY A 415 -14.23 10.26 27.88
CA GLY A 415 -15.28 9.31 28.19
C GLY A 415 -15.00 7.87 27.72
N SER A 416 -16.10 7.15 27.50
CA SER A 416 -16.09 5.80 26.97
C SER A 416 -15.43 5.75 25.59
N HIS A 417 -14.60 4.73 25.36
CA HIS A 417 -14.02 4.46 24.05
C HIS A 417 -15.05 3.93 23.01
N ARG A 418 -16.29 3.74 23.41
CA ARG A 418 -17.41 3.38 22.54
C ARG A 418 -17.95 4.64 21.85
N ASP A 419 -17.50 4.87 20.64
CA ASP A 419 -17.79 6.02 19.79
C ASP A 419 -19.29 6.30 19.62
N GLN A 420 -20.14 5.26 19.62
CA GLN A 420 -21.59 5.37 19.53
C GLN A 420 -22.23 6.08 20.73
N LEU A 421 -21.58 6.08 21.91
CA LEU A 421 -22.15 6.71 23.10
C LEU A 421 -22.01 8.23 23.11
N SER A 422 -21.11 8.79 22.32
CA SER A 422 -20.82 10.23 22.31
C SER A 422 -21.25 10.96 21.04
N PHE A 423 -21.39 10.28 19.90
CA PHE A 423 -21.73 10.94 18.63
C PHE A 423 -23.06 11.72 18.67
N ASN A 424 -24.14 11.07 19.10
CA ASN A 424 -25.46 11.69 19.11
C ASN A 424 -25.54 12.85 20.10
N TYR A 425 -24.80 12.78 21.22
CA TYR A 425 -24.64 13.91 22.12
C TYR A 425 -23.85 15.06 21.47
N ALA A 426 -22.73 14.77 20.78
CA ALA A 426 -21.99 15.79 20.04
C ALA A 426 -22.85 16.43 18.94
N SER A 427 -23.66 15.66 18.23
CA SER A 427 -24.62 16.18 17.25
C SER A 427 -25.67 17.07 17.90
N TRP A 428 -26.19 16.73 19.06
CA TRP A 428 -27.15 17.54 19.81
C TRP A 428 -26.54 18.86 20.30
N LYS A 429 -25.27 18.87 20.68
CA LYS A 429 -24.54 20.12 21.05
C LYS A 429 -24.30 21.03 19.84
N ASN A 430 -24.31 20.48 18.62
CA ASN A 430 -24.06 21.19 17.36
C ASN A 430 -25.27 21.05 16.43
N GLN A 431 -26.45 21.55 16.86
CA GLN A 431 -27.72 21.39 16.15
C GLN A 431 -27.76 22.13 14.79
N ASP A 432 -26.87 23.05 14.57
CA ASP A 432 -26.64 23.74 13.30
C ASP A 432 -25.98 22.83 12.25
N VAL A 433 -25.34 21.75 12.66
CA VAL A 433 -24.71 20.79 11.75
C VAL A 433 -25.73 19.76 11.26
N LYS A 434 -25.96 19.71 9.95
CA LYS A 434 -26.88 18.78 9.31
C LYS A 434 -26.25 17.38 9.22
N VAL A 435 -26.71 16.47 10.07
CA VAL A 435 -26.36 15.03 10.03
C VAL A 435 -27.44 14.26 9.29
N ILE A 436 -27.06 13.50 8.27
CA ILE A 436 -27.97 12.66 7.47
C ILE A 436 -27.83 11.20 7.91
N TYR A 437 -28.94 10.60 8.26
CA TYR A 437 -28.99 9.19 8.62
C TYR A 437 -29.25 8.31 7.39
N LEU A 438 -28.29 7.46 7.06
CA LEU A 438 -28.38 6.44 6.02
C LEU A 438 -29.23 5.26 6.48
N ASP A 439 -29.75 4.49 5.52
CA ASP A 439 -30.51 3.25 5.83
C ASP A 439 -29.66 2.31 6.72
N LYS A 440 -30.30 1.80 7.77
CA LYS A 440 -29.70 0.84 8.72
C LYS A 440 -29.16 -0.44 8.08
N ARG A 441 -29.58 -0.76 6.84
CA ARG A 441 -29.12 -1.92 6.06
C ARG A 441 -27.93 -1.62 5.19
N ILE A 442 -27.41 -0.36 5.15
CA ILE A 442 -26.31 0.02 4.29
C ILE A 442 -25.07 -0.87 4.48
N CYS A 443 -24.86 -1.39 5.69
CA CYS A 443 -23.77 -2.30 6.01
C CYS A 443 -23.90 -3.70 5.36
N LYS A 444 -25.05 -4.01 4.75
CA LYS A 444 -25.35 -5.24 4.01
C LYS A 444 -25.95 -4.91 2.64
N SER A 445 -25.45 -3.87 2.00
CA SER A 445 -25.91 -3.38 0.71
C SER A 445 -25.09 -3.98 -0.46
N ASP A 446 -25.33 -3.47 -1.66
CA ASP A 446 -24.48 -3.76 -2.82
C ASP A 446 -23.09 -3.14 -2.73
N TYR A 447 -22.89 -2.14 -1.86
CA TYR A 447 -21.63 -1.41 -1.67
C TYR A 447 -20.75 -2.01 -0.58
N PHE A 448 -21.37 -2.49 0.52
CA PHE A 448 -20.66 -2.95 1.71
C PHE A 448 -21.18 -4.31 2.19
N PHE A 449 -20.31 -5.06 2.83
CA PHE A 449 -20.69 -6.27 3.55
C PHE A 449 -20.05 -6.31 4.93
N TRP A 450 -20.88 -6.46 5.95
CA TRP A 450 -20.49 -6.63 7.35
C TRP A 450 -21.36 -7.68 8.01
N ASP A 451 -20.75 -8.70 8.59
CA ASP A 451 -21.44 -9.78 9.29
C ASP A 451 -21.24 -9.75 10.82
N GLY A 452 -20.46 -8.78 11.30
CA GLY A 452 -20.13 -8.63 12.72
C GLY A 452 -18.98 -9.51 13.20
N SER A 453 -18.39 -10.34 12.34
CA SER A 453 -17.22 -11.16 12.69
C SER A 453 -15.94 -10.33 12.72
N HIS A 454 -14.99 -10.77 13.57
CA HIS A 454 -13.63 -10.24 13.62
C HIS A 454 -12.65 -11.35 13.31
N THR A 455 -11.75 -11.09 12.37
CA THR A 455 -10.71 -12.04 11.97
C THR A 455 -9.37 -11.52 12.49
N ARG A 456 -8.91 -12.03 13.62
CA ARG A 456 -7.61 -11.61 14.19
C ARG A 456 -6.45 -11.97 13.27
N HIS A 457 -5.50 -11.08 13.15
CA HIS A 457 -4.22 -11.35 12.51
C HIS A 457 -3.40 -12.26 13.46
N THR A 458 -3.44 -13.55 13.23
CA THR A 458 -2.59 -14.50 13.95
C THR A 458 -1.19 -14.44 13.34
N GLN A 459 -0.25 -13.84 14.07
CA GLN A 459 1.22 -13.91 14.04
C GLN A 459 1.97 -13.91 12.68
N PRO A 460 3.23 -13.40 12.63
CA PRO A 460 4.02 -13.35 11.42
C PRO A 460 4.17 -14.75 10.88
N ILE A 461 3.39 -15.03 9.92
CA ILE A 461 3.55 -16.23 9.13
C ILE A 461 4.79 -15.95 8.30
N ASN A 462 5.86 -16.71 8.52
CA ASN A 462 6.79 -17.02 7.46
C ASN A 462 5.96 -17.17 6.17
N PRO A 463 6.36 -16.56 5.04
CA PRO A 463 5.56 -16.62 3.82
C PRO A 463 5.13 -18.07 3.62
N PRO A 464 3.82 -18.34 3.48
CA PRO A 464 3.34 -19.69 3.51
C PRO A 464 4.03 -20.47 2.41
N HIS A 465 4.66 -21.59 2.76
CA HIS A 465 4.98 -22.63 1.81
C HIS A 465 3.73 -22.83 0.97
N LYS A 466 3.84 -22.57 -0.34
CA LYS A 466 2.74 -22.63 -1.31
C LYS A 466 2.02 -23.96 -1.20
N ASP A 467 0.95 -24.00 -0.41
CA ASP A 467 0.11 -25.17 -0.32
C ASP A 467 -0.70 -25.29 -1.61
N LYS A 468 -0.38 -26.28 -2.42
CA LYS A 468 -0.98 -26.49 -3.77
C LYS A 468 -2.51 -26.55 -3.75
N LYS A 469 -3.13 -26.84 -2.61
CA LYS A 469 -4.60 -26.86 -2.46
C LYS A 469 -5.24 -25.46 -2.34
N LYS A 470 -4.56 -24.47 -1.75
CA LYS A 470 -5.08 -23.08 -1.67
C LYS A 470 -5.01 -22.33 -3.01
N LYS A 471 -4.08 -22.72 -3.89
CA LYS A 471 -3.94 -22.14 -5.22
C LYS A 471 -5.16 -22.38 -6.12
N ARG A 472 -5.79 -23.54 -5.98
CA ARG A 472 -7.01 -23.92 -6.73
C ARG A 472 -8.21 -23.04 -6.36
N THR A 473 -8.43 -22.80 -5.07
CA THR A 473 -9.57 -21.99 -4.57
C THR A 473 -9.48 -20.52 -4.97
N ILE A 474 -8.27 -19.95 -5.01
CA ILE A 474 -8.05 -18.55 -5.44
C ILE A 474 -8.22 -18.42 -6.97
N GLU A 475 -7.76 -19.42 -7.73
CA GLU A 475 -7.94 -19.42 -9.18
C GLU A 475 -9.42 -19.64 -9.58
N GLU A 476 -10.16 -20.47 -8.87
CA GLU A 476 -11.60 -20.66 -9.07
C GLU A 476 -12.41 -19.41 -8.69
N LEU A 477 -12.02 -18.70 -7.61
CA LEU A 477 -12.64 -17.43 -7.24
C LEU A 477 -12.29 -16.31 -8.24
N LYS A 478 -11.08 -16.29 -8.75
CA LYS A 478 -10.67 -15.39 -9.83
C LYS A 478 -11.44 -15.68 -11.12
N ALA A 479 -11.56 -16.96 -11.53
CA ALA A 479 -12.32 -17.36 -12.73
C ALA A 479 -13.80 -16.93 -12.64
N LYS A 480 -14.46 -17.17 -11.53
CA LYS A 480 -15.84 -16.70 -11.29
C LYS A 480 -15.98 -15.18 -11.29
N PHE A 481 -15.01 -14.47 -10.72
CA PHE A 481 -14.96 -13.02 -10.73
C PHE A 481 -14.82 -12.48 -12.18
N TYR A 482 -13.95 -13.10 -12.98
CA TYR A 482 -13.77 -12.72 -14.38
C TYR A 482 -15.00 -13.01 -15.25
N GLU A 483 -15.65 -14.14 -15.03
CA GLU A 483 -16.90 -14.50 -15.72
C GLU A 483 -18.02 -13.48 -15.42
N MET A 484 -18.08 -12.97 -14.21
CA MET A 484 -19.04 -11.96 -13.78
C MET A 484 -18.71 -10.56 -14.33
N VAL A 485 -17.42 -10.23 -14.45
CA VAL A 485 -16.92 -8.96 -15.01
C VAL A 485 -17.06 -8.94 -16.52
N GLU A 486 -16.76 -10.04 -17.22
CA GLU A 486 -16.92 -10.13 -18.68
C GLU A 486 -18.39 -10.04 -19.10
N LYS A 487 -19.32 -10.63 -18.37
CA LYS A 487 -20.76 -10.49 -18.63
C LYS A 487 -21.28 -9.05 -18.53
N ARG A 488 -20.65 -8.20 -17.72
CA ARG A 488 -20.99 -6.76 -17.60
C ARG A 488 -20.19 -5.86 -18.54
N LYS A 489 -19.04 -6.29 -19.07
CA LYS A 489 -18.16 -5.48 -19.90
C LYS A 489 -18.54 -5.38 -21.37
N MET A 490 -19.45 -6.23 -21.86
CA MET A 490 -19.86 -6.19 -23.27
C MET A 490 -20.60 -4.92 -23.67
N GLU A 491 -21.03 -4.08 -22.74
CA GLU A 491 -21.82 -2.88 -23.06
C GLU A 491 -21.14 -1.51 -22.84
N THR A 492 -20.03 -1.36 -22.12
CA THR A 492 -19.68 0.01 -21.70
C THR A 492 -18.21 0.48 -21.77
N TYR A 493 -17.21 -0.30 -22.22
CA TYR A 493 -15.84 0.23 -22.26
C TYR A 493 -15.07 -0.03 -23.56
N LYS A 494 -15.35 0.80 -24.58
CA LYS A 494 -14.32 1.26 -25.50
C LYS A 494 -13.58 2.42 -24.85
N ILE A 495 -12.54 2.14 -24.08
CA ILE A 495 -11.57 3.17 -23.70
C ILE A 495 -10.34 2.92 -24.55
N ALA A 496 -10.12 3.86 -25.48
CA ALA A 496 -8.85 4.07 -26.15
C ALA A 496 -7.77 4.31 -25.10
N LEU A 497 -6.95 3.32 -24.83
CA LEU A 497 -5.71 3.42 -24.05
C LEU A 497 -4.50 3.01 -24.87
N TYR A 498 -4.69 2.85 -26.21
CA TYR A 498 -3.62 2.63 -27.18
C TYR A 498 -4.14 2.95 -28.60
N GLU A 499 -4.27 4.22 -28.95
CA GLU A 499 -3.97 4.77 -30.27
C GLU A 499 -2.82 5.73 -30.14
#